data_965f98c92e6c72ba1db0add3400ae4c9
#
_entry.id   965f98c92e6c72ba1db0add3400ae4c9
#
_cell.length_a   1.000
_cell.length_b   1.000
_cell.length_c   1.000
_cell.angle_alpha   90.00
_cell.angle_beta   90.00
_cell.angle_gamma   90.00
#
_symmetry.space_group_name_H-M   'P 1'
#
loop_
_entity.id
_entity.type
_entity.pdbx_description
1 polymer ?
#
loop_
_entity_poly.entity_id
_entity_poly.type
_entity_poly.pdbx_seq_one_letter_code
_entity_poly.pdbx_strand_id
1 'polypeptide(L)'
;AWLQNVSHEDGKVTGDMYVNRQYAESSEKGKRLINRLDEMIAGTNSEPIHISTGLLYSGIAANGESKGKKYNEIATNMMFDHVAVLLDEPGAGTPEEGVGIFVNSEGHEQQIEVARLADGIDCTREGLLNKTKFF
;
A
#
# COMPACT_ATOMS: atom_id res chain seq x y z
N ALA A 1 -3.09 10.05 -1.44
CA ALA A 1 -2.30 9.06 -2.17
C ALA A 1 -3.16 8.46 -3.29
N TRP A 2 -2.53 7.95 -4.32
CA TRP A 2 -3.20 7.23 -5.41
C TRP A 2 -2.27 6.17 -5.99
N LEU A 3 -2.87 5.20 -6.71
CA LEU A 3 -2.15 4.11 -7.36
C LEU A 3 -2.00 4.37 -8.85
N GLN A 4 -0.84 3.99 -9.39
CA GLN A 4 -0.55 3.98 -10.83
C GLN A 4 0.19 2.71 -11.21
N ASN A 5 0.28 2.45 -12.51
CA ASN A 5 1.04 1.32 -13.05
C ASN A 5 0.65 -0.02 -12.41
N VAL A 6 -0.63 -0.19 -12.13
CA VAL A 6 -1.14 -1.44 -11.55
C VAL A 6 -1.03 -2.55 -12.59
N SER A 7 -0.39 -3.65 -12.22
CA SER A 7 -0.23 -4.84 -13.05
C SER A 7 -0.60 -6.10 -12.28
N HIS A 8 -0.91 -7.15 -13.02
CA HIS A 8 -1.17 -8.47 -12.47
C HIS A 8 -0.32 -9.50 -13.20
N GLU A 9 0.60 -10.10 -12.47
CA GLU A 9 1.49 -11.14 -12.97
C GLU A 9 1.67 -12.24 -11.91
N ASP A 10 1.69 -13.48 -12.32
CA ASP A 10 1.91 -14.66 -11.46
C ASP A 10 1.02 -14.70 -10.20
N GLY A 11 -0.24 -14.29 -10.34
CA GLY A 11 -1.20 -14.27 -9.23
C GLY A 11 -0.97 -13.14 -8.22
N LYS A 12 -0.08 -12.22 -8.52
CA LYS A 12 0.20 -11.03 -7.69
C LYS A 12 -0.25 -9.76 -8.39
N VAL A 13 -0.78 -8.83 -7.63
CA VAL A 13 -1.11 -7.48 -8.08
C VAL A 13 -0.07 -6.53 -7.50
N THR A 14 0.58 -5.78 -8.37
CA THR A 14 1.59 -4.77 -7.99
C THR A 14 1.20 -3.40 -8.50
N GLY A 15 1.73 -2.35 -7.91
CA GLY A 15 1.47 -0.99 -8.36
C GLY A 15 2.38 0.02 -7.69
N ASP A 16 2.39 1.22 -8.22
CA ASP A 16 3.12 2.36 -7.66
C ASP A 16 2.18 3.21 -6.81
N MET A 17 2.50 3.44 -5.55
CA MET A 17 1.80 4.39 -4.70
C MET A 17 2.47 5.76 -4.74
N TYR A 18 1.69 6.75 -5.09
CA TYR A 18 2.10 8.15 -5.06
C TYR A 18 1.50 8.84 -3.85
N VAL A 19 2.34 9.49 -3.06
CA VAL A 19 1.92 10.25 -1.87
C VAL A 19 2.31 11.71 -2.05
N ASN A 20 1.33 12.60 -2.03
CA ASN A 20 1.59 14.03 -1.97
C ASN A 20 1.97 14.39 -0.52
N ARG A 21 3.23 14.75 -0.30
CA ARG A 21 3.75 15.07 1.04
C ARG A 21 3.00 16.20 1.70
N GLN A 22 2.88 17.33 1.01
CA GLN A 22 2.25 18.52 1.57
C GLN A 22 0.80 18.25 2.00
N TYR A 23 0.07 17.51 1.18
CA TYR A 23 -1.30 17.11 1.53
C TYR A 23 -1.34 16.13 2.70
N ALA A 24 -0.48 15.13 2.70
CA ALA A 24 -0.40 14.14 3.79
C ALA A 24 -0.06 14.83 5.13
N GLU A 25 0.90 15.74 5.13
CA GLU A 25 1.34 16.48 6.32
C GLU A 25 0.26 17.42 6.90
N SER A 26 -0.85 17.64 6.17
CA SER A 26 -1.99 18.42 6.69
C SER A 26 -2.81 17.67 7.76
N SER A 27 -2.56 16.39 7.98
CA SER A 27 -3.24 15.57 8.98
C SER A 27 -2.27 14.77 9.84
N GLU A 28 -2.66 14.47 11.08
CA GLU A 28 -1.81 13.67 11.99
C GLU A 28 -1.53 12.25 11.44
N LYS A 29 -2.53 11.61 10.86
CA LYS A 29 -2.35 10.28 10.23
C LYS A 29 -1.40 10.35 9.04
N GLY A 30 -1.54 11.38 8.22
CA GLY A 30 -0.65 11.58 7.07
C GLY A 30 0.78 11.91 7.47
N LYS A 31 0.99 12.73 8.52
CA LYS A 31 2.33 12.97 9.08
C LYS A 31 2.99 11.68 9.55
N ARG A 32 2.25 10.81 10.22
CA ARG A 32 2.76 9.51 10.66
C ARG A 32 3.18 8.64 9.47
N LEU A 33 2.39 8.61 8.39
CA LEU A 33 2.75 7.92 7.17
C LEU A 33 4.03 8.48 6.56
N ILE A 34 4.13 9.81 6.43
CA ILE A 34 5.33 10.45 5.88
C ILE A 34 6.56 10.13 6.72
N ASN A 35 6.47 10.25 8.03
CA ASN A 35 7.57 9.91 8.95
C ASN A 35 8.01 8.45 8.75
N ARG A 36 7.05 7.54 8.66
CA ARG A 36 7.35 6.12 8.46
C ARG A 36 8.04 5.84 7.11
N LEU A 37 7.60 6.51 6.04
CA LEU A 37 8.26 6.42 4.74
C LEU A 37 9.66 7.03 4.75
N ASP A 38 9.86 8.15 5.45
CA ASP A 38 11.17 8.77 5.62
C ASP A 38 12.15 7.88 6.40
N GLU A 39 11.67 7.18 7.43
CA GLU A 39 12.47 6.18 8.15
C GLU A 39 12.88 5.02 7.23
N MET A 40 11.99 4.58 6.35
CA MET A 40 12.31 3.55 5.35
C MET A 40 13.37 4.05 4.35
N ILE A 41 13.26 5.28 3.87
CA ILE A 41 14.24 5.91 2.96
C ILE A 41 15.60 6.02 3.65
N ALA A 42 15.62 6.43 4.91
CA ALA A 42 16.83 6.58 5.71
C ALA A 42 17.45 5.23 6.15
N GLY A 43 16.71 4.13 6.00
CA GLY A 43 17.14 2.80 6.48
C GLY A 43 17.11 2.65 8.01
N THR A 44 16.47 3.56 8.73
CA THR A 44 16.36 3.49 10.20
C THR A 44 15.23 2.57 10.67
N ASN A 45 14.24 2.36 9.83
CA ASN A 45 13.16 1.40 10.05
C ASN A 45 12.72 0.82 8.72
N SER A 46 13.15 -0.39 8.42
CA SER A 46 12.88 -1.10 7.16
C SER A 46 11.77 -2.15 7.28
N GLU A 47 11.05 -2.20 8.40
CA GLU A 47 9.91 -3.10 8.52
C GLU A 47 8.86 -2.78 7.45
N PRO A 48 8.30 -3.80 6.79
CA PRO A 48 7.24 -3.58 5.81
C PRO A 48 6.02 -2.92 6.44
N ILE A 49 5.38 -2.02 5.67
CA ILE A 49 4.11 -1.42 6.06
C ILE A 49 2.97 -2.31 5.58
N HIS A 50 2.07 -2.67 6.46
CA HIS A 50 0.90 -3.45 6.12
C HIS A 50 -0.08 -2.67 5.25
N ILE A 51 -0.72 -3.37 4.34
CA ILE A 51 -1.81 -2.84 3.52
C ILE A 51 -3.01 -3.77 3.57
N SER A 52 -4.18 -3.24 3.26
CA SER A 52 -5.41 -4.02 3.09
C SER A 52 -6.23 -3.43 1.95
N THR A 53 -6.88 -4.29 1.20
CA THR A 53 -7.81 -3.85 0.15
C THR A 53 -9.20 -3.66 0.73
N GLY A 54 -9.79 -2.49 0.46
CA GLY A 54 -11.22 -2.28 0.65
C GLY A 54 -11.99 -2.84 -0.53
N LEU A 55 -13.02 -3.61 -0.28
CA LEU A 55 -13.79 -4.24 -1.36
C LEU A 55 -15.29 -4.29 -1.04
N LEU A 56 -16.08 -4.20 -2.09
CA LEU A 56 -17.49 -4.58 -2.09
C LEU A 56 -17.61 -5.99 -2.64
N TYR A 57 -18.48 -6.80 -2.07
CA TYR A 57 -18.67 -8.17 -2.52
C TYR A 57 -20.10 -8.66 -2.26
N SER A 58 -20.47 -9.74 -2.93
CA SER A 58 -21.67 -10.52 -2.60
C SER A 58 -21.25 -11.73 -1.78
N GLY A 59 -21.88 -11.94 -0.62
CA GLY A 59 -21.59 -13.07 0.25
C GLY A 59 -22.47 -14.29 -0.09
N ILE A 60 -21.85 -15.45 -0.15
CA ILE A 60 -22.56 -16.73 -0.19
C ILE A 60 -22.31 -17.44 1.14
N ALA A 61 -23.39 -17.75 1.86
CA ALA A 61 -23.28 -18.47 3.12
C ALA A 61 -22.65 -19.86 2.89
N ALA A 62 -21.51 -20.09 3.54
CA ALA A 62 -20.79 -21.35 3.47
C ALA A 62 -19.91 -21.49 4.69
N ASN A 63 -19.94 -22.64 5.34
CA ASN A 63 -19.07 -22.91 6.48
C ASN A 63 -17.88 -23.74 6.03
N GLY A 64 -16.69 -23.33 6.45
CA GLY A 64 -15.46 -24.03 6.15
C GLY A 64 -14.27 -23.51 6.95
N GLU A 65 -13.09 -23.98 6.59
CA GLU A 65 -11.83 -23.54 7.18
C GLU A 65 -10.79 -23.33 6.06
N SER A 66 -10.06 -22.25 6.17
CA SER A 66 -8.94 -21.93 5.27
C SER A 66 -7.78 -21.32 6.08
N LYS A 67 -6.57 -21.81 5.84
CA LYS A 67 -5.35 -21.37 6.57
C LYS A 67 -5.52 -21.35 8.09
N GLY A 68 -6.23 -22.35 8.65
CA GLY A 68 -6.48 -22.44 10.09
C GLY A 68 -7.53 -21.49 10.65
N LYS A 69 -8.20 -20.72 9.79
CA LYS A 69 -9.28 -19.79 10.18
C LYS A 69 -10.62 -20.30 9.65
N LYS A 70 -11.61 -20.36 10.55
CA LYS A 70 -12.99 -20.70 10.17
C LYS A 70 -13.66 -19.52 9.49
N TYR A 71 -14.44 -19.82 8.46
CA TYR A 71 -15.28 -18.83 7.78
C TYR A 71 -16.73 -19.34 7.69
N ASN A 72 -17.66 -18.44 7.56
CA ASN A 72 -19.09 -18.70 7.40
C ASN A 72 -19.67 -18.10 6.10
N GLU A 73 -18.81 -17.47 5.31
CA GLU A 73 -19.21 -16.80 4.08
C GLU A 73 -18.07 -16.87 3.05
N ILE A 74 -18.42 -17.00 1.79
CA ILE A 74 -17.49 -16.89 0.65
C ILE A 74 -17.83 -15.61 -0.11
N ALA A 75 -16.85 -14.74 -0.26
CA ALA A 75 -16.98 -13.51 -1.05
C ALA A 75 -16.98 -13.84 -2.55
N THR A 76 -17.93 -13.30 -3.27
CA THR A 76 -18.08 -13.41 -4.73
C THR A 76 -18.37 -12.03 -5.32
N ASN A 77 -18.20 -11.86 -6.63
CA ASN A 77 -18.42 -10.59 -7.32
C ASN A 77 -17.66 -9.42 -6.65
N MET A 78 -16.41 -9.69 -6.30
CA MET A 78 -15.58 -8.70 -5.61
C MET A 78 -15.27 -7.51 -6.52
N MET A 79 -15.50 -6.32 -5.98
CA MET A 79 -15.12 -5.06 -6.59
C MET A 79 -14.24 -4.28 -5.62
N PHE A 80 -12.99 -4.09 -6.00
CA PHE A 80 -12.01 -3.38 -5.19
C PHE A 80 -12.21 -1.87 -5.32
N ASP A 81 -12.22 -1.18 -4.20
CA ASP A 81 -12.49 0.25 -4.10
C ASP A 81 -11.22 1.05 -3.77
N HIS A 82 -10.47 0.60 -2.77
CA HIS A 82 -9.27 1.29 -2.32
C HIS A 82 -8.25 0.34 -1.71
N VAL A 83 -7.04 0.86 -1.49
CA VAL A 83 -6.03 0.22 -0.65
C VAL A 83 -5.81 1.08 0.59
N ALA A 84 -6.03 0.50 1.75
CA ALA A 84 -5.73 1.11 3.05
C ALA A 84 -4.27 0.83 3.42
N VAL A 85 -3.57 1.85 3.91
CA VAL A 85 -2.24 1.73 4.51
C VAL A 85 -2.40 1.61 6.02
N LEU A 86 -1.88 0.52 6.59
CA LEU A 86 -2.06 0.17 8.00
C LEU A 86 -0.72 0.33 8.73
N LEU A 87 -0.66 1.30 9.65
CA LEU A 87 0.57 1.59 10.41
C LEU A 87 0.60 0.87 11.77
N ASP A 88 -0.55 0.53 12.32
CA ASP A 88 -0.69 0.04 13.70
C ASP A 88 -1.30 -1.35 13.80
N GLU A 89 -1.76 -1.91 12.69
CA GLU A 89 -2.46 -3.20 12.69
C GLU A 89 -2.08 -4.03 11.47
N PRO A 90 -2.13 -5.35 11.56
CA PRO A 90 -1.84 -6.23 10.44
C PRO A 90 -2.95 -6.19 9.40
N GLY A 91 -2.57 -6.32 8.13
CA GLY A 91 -3.50 -6.57 7.03
C GLY A 91 -4.01 -8.01 7.00
N ALA A 92 -5.02 -8.27 6.18
CA ALA A 92 -5.52 -9.62 5.96
C ALA A 92 -4.49 -10.51 5.23
N GLY A 93 -3.74 -9.94 4.28
CA GLY A 93 -2.50 -10.50 3.77
C GLY A 93 -1.32 -9.91 4.54
N THR A 94 -0.25 -10.67 4.69
CA THR A 94 0.90 -10.26 5.50
C THR A 94 2.16 -10.07 4.64
N PRO A 95 3.16 -9.33 5.15
CA PRO A 95 4.45 -9.19 4.47
C PRO A 95 5.13 -10.53 4.17
N GLU A 96 4.98 -11.53 5.04
CA GLU A 96 5.51 -12.88 4.80
C GLU A 96 4.82 -13.59 3.63
N GLU A 97 3.59 -13.20 3.33
CA GLU A 97 2.85 -13.65 2.14
C GLU A 97 3.16 -12.78 0.90
N GLY A 98 4.02 -11.77 1.05
CA GLY A 98 4.39 -10.82 0.00
C GLY A 98 3.39 -9.68 -0.18
N VAL A 99 2.58 -9.37 0.83
CA VAL A 99 1.57 -8.30 0.79
C VAL A 99 2.00 -7.15 1.69
N GLY A 100 2.26 -5.98 1.14
CA GLY A 100 2.71 -4.82 1.91
C GLY A 100 3.44 -3.78 1.07
N ILE A 101 4.00 -2.81 1.75
CA ILE A 101 4.96 -1.84 1.21
C ILE A 101 6.33 -2.23 1.79
N PHE A 102 7.29 -2.52 0.93
CA PHE A 102 8.59 -3.03 1.30
C PHE A 102 9.71 -2.07 0.90
N VAL A 103 10.85 -2.20 1.53
CA VAL A 103 12.11 -1.59 1.12
C VAL A 103 13.18 -2.65 1.10
N ASN A 104 13.86 -2.80 -0.04
CA ASN A 104 15.04 -3.66 -0.20
C ASN A 104 14.82 -5.10 0.31
N SER A 105 13.69 -5.74 0.01
CA SER A 105 13.54 -7.16 0.24
C SER A 105 14.30 -7.93 -0.83
N GLU A 106 15.00 -8.99 -0.46
CA GLU A 106 15.76 -9.84 -1.39
C GLU A 106 14.88 -10.29 -2.55
N GLY A 107 15.28 -9.93 -3.78
CA GLY A 107 14.60 -10.26 -5.03
C GLY A 107 13.53 -9.26 -5.50
N HIS A 108 13.29 -8.18 -4.79
CA HIS A 108 12.33 -7.16 -5.17
C HIS A 108 12.94 -5.78 -4.96
N GLU A 109 13.36 -5.15 -6.05
CA GLU A 109 13.81 -3.76 -6.02
C GLU A 109 12.60 -2.87 -5.76
N GLN A 110 12.49 -2.39 -4.54
CA GLN A 110 11.52 -1.39 -4.17
C GLN A 110 12.24 -0.10 -3.88
N GLN A 111 11.93 0.90 -4.68
CA GLN A 111 12.48 2.22 -4.49
C GLN A 111 11.41 3.12 -3.88
N ILE A 112 11.74 3.69 -2.73
CA ILE A 112 11.04 4.87 -2.25
C ILE A 112 11.84 6.05 -2.75
N GLU A 113 11.26 6.82 -3.66
CA GLU A 113 11.87 8.00 -4.24
C GLU A 113 11.15 9.26 -3.79
N VAL A 114 11.92 10.30 -3.46
CA VAL A 114 11.38 11.64 -3.29
C VAL A 114 11.58 12.40 -4.58
N ALA A 115 10.50 12.53 -5.36
CA ALA A 115 10.52 13.41 -6.51
C ALA A 115 10.38 14.87 -6.07
N ARG A 116 11.30 15.74 -6.48
CA ARG A 116 11.19 17.18 -6.31
C ARG A 116 10.73 17.80 -7.62
N LEU A 117 9.71 18.64 -7.56
CA LEU A 117 9.35 19.46 -8.69
C LEU A 117 10.45 20.50 -8.92
N ALA A 118 10.81 20.70 -10.18
CA ALA A 118 11.67 21.82 -10.54
C ALA A 118 10.96 23.13 -10.24
N ASP A 119 11.71 24.12 -9.75
CA ASP A 119 11.16 25.44 -9.47
C ASP A 119 10.48 26.01 -10.75
N GLY A 120 9.20 26.36 -10.63
CA GLY A 120 8.41 26.98 -11.70
C GLY A 120 7.43 26.05 -12.45
N ILE A 121 7.29 24.80 -12.07
CA ILE A 121 6.25 23.91 -12.60
C ILE A 121 4.96 24.09 -11.78
N ASP A 122 3.85 24.20 -12.49
CA ASP A 122 2.50 24.33 -11.92
C ASP A 122 2.18 23.17 -10.99
N CYS A 123 2.11 23.46 -9.70
CA CYS A 123 1.90 22.49 -8.63
C CYS A 123 0.48 21.89 -8.59
N THR A 124 -0.40 22.21 -9.52
CA THR A 124 -1.80 21.78 -9.53
C THR A 124 -1.99 20.32 -9.94
N ARG A 125 -1.03 19.69 -10.57
CA ARG A 125 -1.11 18.31 -11.05
C ARG A 125 -0.05 17.35 -10.51
N GLU A 126 1.07 17.86 -10.06
CA GLU A 126 2.20 17.03 -9.68
C GLU A 126 2.79 17.54 -8.36
N GLY A 127 2.14 17.25 -7.26
CA GLY A 127 2.71 17.48 -5.94
C GLY A 127 4.01 16.71 -5.77
N LEU A 128 4.82 17.07 -4.78
CA LEU A 128 5.98 16.27 -4.38
C LEU A 128 5.52 14.84 -4.07
N LEU A 129 6.01 13.89 -4.84
CA LEU A 129 5.55 12.52 -4.81
C LEU A 129 6.61 11.64 -4.17
N ASN A 130 6.21 10.90 -3.16
CA ASN A 130 6.93 9.71 -2.77
C ASN A 130 6.38 8.55 -3.59
N LYS A 131 7.25 7.91 -4.35
CA LYS A 131 6.90 6.76 -5.16
C LYS A 131 7.23 5.48 -4.39
N THR A 132 6.23 4.67 -4.16
CA THR A 132 6.37 3.37 -3.49
C THR A 132 5.70 2.30 -4.34
N LYS A 133 6.39 1.19 -4.55
CA LYS A 133 5.81 0.02 -5.21
C LYS A 133 5.21 -0.93 -4.19
N PHE A 134 4.11 -1.58 -4.55
CA PHE A 134 3.46 -2.62 -3.75
C PHE A 134 3.60 -3.99 -4.40
N PHE A 135 3.50 -4.95 -3.59
CA PHE A 135 3.29 -6.33 -4.00
C PHE A 135 2.10 -6.93 -3.28
#